data_ca91867791bcbf40d5751aab707124d7
#
_entry.id   ca91867791bcbf40d5751aab707124d7
#
_cell.length_a   1.000
_cell.length_b   1.000
_cell.length_c   1.000
_cell.angle_alpha   90.00
_cell.angle_beta   90.00
_cell.angle_gamma   90.00
#
_symmetry.space_group_name_H-M   'P 1'
#
loop_
_entity.id
_entity.type
_entity.pdbx_description
1 polymer ?
#
loop_
_entity_poly.entity_id
_entity_poly.type
_entity_poly.pdbx_seq_one_letter_code
_entity_poly.pdbx_strand_id
1 'polypeptide(L)'
;GFFEFPLLLCSDVMNSPFLLSHLKYSKYEGLSPSATPESGFNSIYQVKYGEEPLSGEAHLFDAITLLSYALTRQEATGESLNDAILAVVDGKTAWNVGWLKDDMCRTFSMLQAGVDVNLSGVTGDWTFDERTHASVLNTTYSHWMLRDGTYATLEYLSTDGGANTISTTQAWEWKNNHMLSFNYDQQDFQYPELQDRWAVVVGASDDWANYRHQADALAMYQLLKRHGYDDDHILFVIEDNIADNPRNLYPGVVKVRPDGENVHTDVHVDYKLSQLSFKQFSQLMQGKKLPEFTQHLPSSPNDNIIIFWCGHGVRNSLAWGSNGDVYGTDIRDMVEKMQYRKLLFVLDACYSGTIGEACEGLPGVLVMTAANADEPSKADMMDPEMGIWL
;
A
#
# COMPACT_ATOMS: atom_id res chain seq x y z
N GLY A 1 31.92 3.31 18.97
CA GLY A 1 31.20 4.53 18.69
C GLY A 1 32.05 5.57 17.98
N PHE A 2 32.13 5.54 16.64
CA PHE A 2 32.93 6.54 15.93
C PHE A 2 32.12 7.65 15.26
N PHE A 3 30.78 7.60 15.24
CA PHE A 3 29.98 8.68 14.67
C PHE A 3 28.74 8.92 15.50
N GLU A 4 28.74 9.96 16.30
CA GLU A 4 27.60 10.46 17.07
C GLU A 4 26.76 11.48 16.27
N PHE A 5 27.15 11.81 15.04
CA PHE A 5 26.49 12.83 14.24
C PHE A 5 25.61 12.17 13.16
N PRO A 6 24.40 12.68 12.93
CA PRO A 6 23.61 12.29 11.77
C PRO A 6 24.40 12.63 10.49
N LEU A 7 24.43 11.71 9.53
CA LEU A 7 25.08 11.90 8.25
C LEU A 7 24.02 12.11 7.18
N LEU A 8 24.07 13.27 6.52
CA LEU A 8 23.24 13.57 5.38
C LEU A 8 23.89 12.99 4.11
N LEU A 9 23.19 12.13 3.42
CA LEU A 9 23.66 11.41 2.23
C LEU A 9 23.06 12.00 0.97
N CYS A 10 23.79 11.89 -0.13
CA CYS A 10 23.29 12.26 -1.46
C CYS A 10 22.38 11.17 -2.05
N SER A 11 21.66 11.53 -3.09
CA SER A 11 20.70 10.64 -3.77
C SER A 11 21.31 9.35 -4.32
N ASP A 12 22.58 9.39 -4.70
CA ASP A 12 23.26 8.23 -5.29
C ASP A 12 23.42 7.06 -4.33
N VAL A 13 23.33 7.30 -3.03
CA VAL A 13 23.37 6.25 -2.02
C VAL A 13 22.15 5.34 -2.12
N MET A 14 20.97 5.86 -2.46
CA MET A 14 19.76 5.06 -2.67
C MET A 14 19.95 4.06 -3.82
N ASN A 15 20.76 4.41 -4.81
CA ASN A 15 20.99 3.60 -6.01
C ASN A 15 22.10 2.56 -5.81
N SER A 16 22.70 2.48 -4.62
CA SER A 16 23.80 1.57 -4.33
C SER A 16 23.38 0.40 -3.42
N PRO A 17 23.03 -0.76 -3.97
CA PRO A 17 22.72 -1.95 -3.16
C PRO A 17 23.87 -2.34 -2.23
N PHE A 18 25.12 -2.10 -2.66
CA PHE A 18 26.30 -2.35 -1.83
C PHE A 18 26.30 -1.48 -0.57
N LEU A 19 26.07 -0.18 -0.71
CA LEU A 19 26.02 0.73 0.43
C LEU A 19 24.84 0.39 1.35
N LEU A 20 23.65 0.17 0.79
CA LEU A 20 22.46 -0.21 1.55
C LEU A 20 22.66 -1.47 2.36
N SER A 21 23.31 -2.51 1.78
CA SER A 21 23.54 -3.77 2.47
C SER A 21 24.62 -3.71 3.55
N HIS A 22 25.53 -2.74 3.48
CA HIS A 22 26.65 -2.59 4.42
C HIS A 22 26.43 -1.52 5.48
N LEU A 23 25.50 -0.61 5.28
CA LEU A 23 25.16 0.42 6.25
C LEU A 23 24.17 -0.13 7.28
N LYS A 24 24.70 -0.67 8.37
CA LYS A 24 23.90 -1.22 9.48
C LYS A 24 23.43 -0.17 10.49
N TYR A 25 23.68 1.11 10.25
CA TYR A 25 23.43 2.16 11.22
C TYR A 25 22.25 3.04 10.84
N SER A 26 21.39 3.28 11.80
CA SER A 26 20.14 4.02 11.69
C SER A 26 20.28 5.55 11.76
N LYS A 27 21.49 6.10 11.58
CA LYS A 27 21.74 7.56 11.68
C LYS A 27 22.06 8.20 10.32
N TYR A 28 21.67 7.53 9.23
CA TYR A 28 21.90 8.06 7.90
C TYR A 28 20.58 8.53 7.30
N GLU A 29 20.56 9.77 6.90
CA GLU A 29 19.46 10.42 6.22
C GLU A 29 19.94 10.96 4.88
N GLY A 30 19.03 11.21 3.97
CA GLY A 30 19.36 11.78 2.68
C GLY A 30 18.18 12.45 2.00
N LEU A 31 18.51 13.20 0.96
CA LEU A 31 17.53 13.82 0.08
C LEU A 31 17.70 13.26 -1.32
N SER A 32 16.59 12.94 -1.96
CA SER A 32 16.57 12.44 -3.35
C SER A 32 15.42 13.05 -4.12
N PRO A 33 15.62 13.38 -5.40
CA PRO A 33 14.52 13.73 -6.29
C PRO A 33 13.49 12.60 -6.31
N SER A 34 12.22 12.95 -6.21
CA SER A 34 11.13 11.98 -6.06
C SER A 34 9.89 12.36 -6.86
N ALA A 35 9.00 11.40 -7.04
CA ALA A 35 7.63 11.67 -7.44
C ALA A 35 6.89 12.42 -6.33
N THR A 36 5.86 13.19 -6.69
CA THR A 36 4.97 13.79 -5.70
C THR A 36 4.06 12.72 -5.09
N PRO A 37 3.72 12.81 -3.80
CA PRO A 37 2.80 11.88 -3.17
C PRO A 37 1.45 11.81 -3.89
N GLU A 38 0.95 12.97 -4.32
CA GLU A 38 -0.35 13.13 -4.98
C GLU A 38 -0.43 12.42 -6.33
N SER A 39 0.72 12.17 -6.99
CA SER A 39 0.74 11.41 -8.25
C SER A 39 0.38 9.94 -8.09
N GLY A 40 0.60 9.36 -6.90
CA GLY A 40 0.47 7.94 -6.66
C GLY A 40 1.51 7.05 -7.36
N PHE A 41 2.51 7.65 -8.04
CA PHE A 41 3.50 6.93 -8.84
C PHE A 41 4.26 5.89 -8.03
N ASN A 42 4.77 6.26 -6.86
CA ASN A 42 5.56 5.36 -6.01
C ASN A 42 4.75 4.12 -5.61
N SER A 43 3.48 4.31 -5.24
CA SER A 43 2.59 3.20 -4.87
C SER A 43 2.32 2.25 -6.04
N ILE A 44 2.04 2.80 -7.21
CA ILE A 44 1.80 2.00 -8.43
C ILE A 44 3.08 1.28 -8.87
N TYR A 45 4.22 1.96 -8.79
CA TYR A 45 5.52 1.37 -9.09
C TYR A 45 5.80 0.18 -8.18
N GLN A 46 5.63 0.34 -6.88
CA GLN A 46 5.82 -0.73 -5.90
C GLN A 46 4.88 -1.92 -6.13
N VAL A 47 3.61 -1.67 -6.42
CA VAL A 47 2.66 -2.74 -6.76
C VAL A 47 3.09 -3.50 -8.02
N LYS A 48 3.62 -2.79 -9.02
CA LYS A 48 3.99 -3.38 -10.31
C LYS A 48 5.32 -4.11 -10.27
N TYR A 49 6.32 -3.58 -9.57
CA TYR A 49 7.70 -4.08 -9.62
C TYR A 49 8.15 -4.72 -8.31
N GLY A 50 7.38 -4.60 -7.22
CA GLY A 50 7.69 -5.17 -5.92
C GLY A 50 8.72 -4.40 -5.10
N GLU A 51 9.13 -3.22 -5.57
CA GLU A 51 10.15 -2.37 -4.92
C GLU A 51 9.82 -0.89 -5.09
N GLU A 52 10.36 -0.06 -4.21
CA GLU A 52 10.27 1.40 -4.32
C GLU A 52 11.11 1.89 -5.51
N PRO A 53 10.65 2.96 -6.21
CA PRO A 53 11.45 3.54 -7.28
C PRO A 53 12.75 4.15 -6.74
N LEU A 54 13.83 3.93 -7.46
CA LEU A 54 15.13 4.52 -7.14
C LEU A 54 15.14 6.02 -7.45
N SER A 55 16.13 6.71 -6.90
CA SER A 55 16.35 8.14 -7.17
C SER A 55 16.46 8.40 -8.65
N GLY A 56 15.65 9.32 -9.16
CA GLY A 56 15.63 9.73 -10.57
C GLY A 56 14.70 8.94 -11.48
N GLU A 57 14.16 7.79 -11.08
CA GLU A 57 13.28 7.00 -11.96
C GLU A 57 11.97 7.72 -12.30
N ALA A 58 11.38 8.41 -11.34
CA ALA A 58 10.21 9.26 -11.59
C ALA A 58 10.52 10.40 -12.56
N HIS A 59 11.69 11.02 -12.43
CA HIS A 59 12.15 12.08 -13.34
C HIS A 59 12.43 11.55 -14.74
N LEU A 60 13.00 10.35 -14.85
CA LEU A 60 13.20 9.69 -16.13
C LEU A 60 11.86 9.39 -16.82
N PHE A 61 10.86 8.93 -16.06
CA PHE A 61 9.52 8.71 -16.57
C PHE A 61 8.93 10.01 -17.15
N ASP A 62 9.00 11.10 -16.39
CA ASP A 62 8.50 12.41 -16.85
C ASP A 62 9.28 12.94 -18.07
N ALA A 63 10.59 12.80 -18.08
CA ALA A 63 11.42 13.24 -19.20
C ALA A 63 11.08 12.49 -20.50
N ILE A 64 10.86 11.17 -20.43
CA ILE A 64 10.45 10.36 -21.58
C ILE A 64 9.03 10.76 -22.02
N THR A 65 8.13 10.99 -21.09
CA THR A 65 6.76 11.43 -21.37
C THR A 65 6.74 12.79 -22.05
N LEU A 66 7.47 13.77 -21.51
CA LEU A 66 7.63 15.09 -22.08
C LEU A 66 8.17 15.04 -23.52
N LEU A 67 9.25 14.29 -23.71
CA LEU A 67 9.87 14.18 -25.05
C LEU A 67 8.90 13.53 -26.04
N SER A 68 8.18 12.48 -25.62
CA SER A 68 7.20 11.80 -26.47
C SER A 68 6.05 12.74 -26.88
N TYR A 69 5.57 13.55 -25.96
CA TYR A 69 4.54 14.56 -26.23
C TYR A 69 5.05 15.67 -27.15
N ALA A 70 6.24 16.19 -26.89
CA ALA A 70 6.84 17.24 -27.72
C ALA A 70 7.09 16.76 -29.16
N LEU A 71 7.59 15.55 -29.35
CA LEU A 71 7.78 14.98 -30.69
C LEU A 71 6.45 14.78 -31.43
N THR A 72 5.41 14.32 -30.73
CA THR A 72 4.06 14.19 -31.30
C THR A 72 3.51 15.55 -31.74
N ARG A 73 3.70 16.57 -30.93
CA ARG A 73 3.32 17.96 -31.25
C ARG A 73 4.10 18.50 -32.43
N GLN A 74 5.43 18.33 -32.42
CA GLN A 74 6.30 18.74 -33.51
C GLN A 74 5.87 18.11 -34.85
N GLU A 75 5.59 16.82 -34.88
CA GLU A 75 5.11 16.13 -36.07
C GLU A 75 3.78 16.69 -36.59
N ALA A 76 2.88 17.03 -35.69
CA ALA A 76 1.55 17.54 -36.03
C ALA A 76 1.57 19.00 -36.54
N THR A 77 2.43 19.85 -35.97
CA THR A 77 2.41 21.31 -36.25
C THR A 77 3.56 21.79 -37.15
N GLY A 78 4.67 21.03 -37.23
CA GLY A 78 5.87 21.45 -37.94
C GLY A 78 6.72 22.49 -37.20
N GLU A 79 6.40 22.80 -35.93
CA GLU A 79 7.17 23.74 -35.12
C GLU A 79 8.53 23.15 -34.69
N SER A 80 9.40 23.98 -34.09
CA SER A 80 10.66 23.47 -33.56
C SER A 80 10.44 22.58 -32.33
N LEU A 81 11.35 21.64 -32.05
CA LEU A 81 11.25 20.80 -30.85
C LEU A 81 11.23 21.64 -29.56
N ASN A 82 11.97 22.76 -29.54
CA ASN A 82 11.99 23.64 -28.39
C ASN A 82 10.61 24.31 -28.14
N ASP A 83 9.96 24.78 -29.21
CA ASP A 83 8.64 25.36 -29.13
C ASP A 83 7.60 24.28 -28.73
N ALA A 84 7.73 23.08 -29.27
CA ALA A 84 6.88 21.96 -28.92
C ALA A 84 7.02 21.55 -27.43
N ILE A 85 8.24 21.58 -26.87
CA ILE A 85 8.46 21.35 -25.44
C ILE A 85 7.72 22.40 -24.61
N LEU A 86 7.84 23.68 -24.96
CA LEU A 86 7.16 24.76 -24.24
C LEU A 86 5.64 24.63 -24.34
N ALA A 87 5.10 24.26 -25.50
CA ALA A 87 3.67 24.02 -25.69
C ALA A 87 3.12 22.85 -24.89
N VAL A 88 3.97 21.91 -24.50
CA VAL A 88 3.61 20.77 -23.63
C VAL A 88 3.72 21.12 -22.15
N VAL A 89 4.69 21.91 -21.76
CA VAL A 89 5.00 22.20 -20.36
C VAL A 89 4.18 23.40 -19.84
N ASP A 90 4.03 24.44 -20.64
CA ASP A 90 3.42 25.70 -20.25
C ASP A 90 2.40 26.18 -21.32
N GLY A 91 1.61 25.26 -21.79
CA GLY A 91 0.55 25.52 -22.75
C GLY A 91 -0.56 26.41 -22.16
N LYS A 92 -1.17 27.21 -23.03
CA LYS A 92 -2.24 28.17 -22.64
C LYS A 92 -3.56 27.51 -22.26
N THR A 93 -3.69 26.20 -22.43
CA THR A 93 -4.89 25.46 -22.04
C THR A 93 -4.78 25.01 -20.59
N ALA A 94 -5.86 25.10 -19.84
CA ALA A 94 -5.93 24.65 -18.45
C ALA A 94 -6.02 23.09 -18.33
N TRP A 95 -5.45 22.35 -19.29
CA TRP A 95 -5.48 20.90 -19.26
C TRP A 95 -4.27 20.39 -18.50
N ASN A 96 -4.52 20.00 -17.25
CA ASN A 96 -3.55 19.25 -16.48
C ASN A 96 -3.53 17.81 -16.99
N VAL A 97 -2.39 17.39 -17.46
CA VAL A 97 -2.19 16.06 -18.05
C VAL A 97 -1.92 15.07 -16.94
N GLY A 98 -2.87 14.18 -16.69
CA GLY A 98 -2.64 13.01 -15.86
C GLY A 98 -1.65 12.05 -16.54
N TRP A 99 -1.02 11.19 -15.75
CA TRP A 99 -0.02 10.24 -16.23
C TRP A 99 -0.55 8.80 -16.37
N LEU A 100 -1.81 8.55 -16.02
CA LEU A 100 -2.45 7.26 -16.23
C LEU A 100 -2.71 7.01 -17.72
N LYS A 101 -2.83 5.75 -18.09
CA LYS A 101 -2.94 5.32 -19.49
C LYS A 101 -3.97 6.10 -20.30
N ASP A 102 -5.17 6.29 -19.77
CA ASP A 102 -6.27 6.95 -20.49
C ASP A 102 -6.00 8.44 -20.66
N ASP A 103 -5.41 9.08 -19.65
CA ASP A 103 -4.98 10.48 -19.74
C ASP A 103 -3.88 10.66 -20.76
N MET A 104 -2.89 9.76 -20.78
CA MET A 104 -1.81 9.79 -21.77
C MET A 104 -2.35 9.62 -23.20
N CYS A 105 -3.24 8.66 -23.43
CA CYS A 105 -3.85 8.45 -24.75
C CYS A 105 -4.65 9.70 -25.21
N ARG A 106 -5.39 10.32 -24.30
CA ARG A 106 -6.14 11.54 -24.58
C ARG A 106 -5.19 12.70 -24.89
N THR A 107 -4.12 12.85 -24.14
CA THR A 107 -3.11 13.89 -24.37
C THR A 107 -2.45 13.75 -25.72
N PHE A 108 -2.03 12.56 -26.14
CA PHE A 108 -1.51 12.31 -27.47
C PHE A 108 -2.50 12.78 -28.57
N SER A 109 -3.78 12.46 -28.40
CA SER A 109 -4.81 12.88 -29.36
C SER A 109 -4.97 14.41 -29.42
N MET A 110 -4.85 15.11 -28.30
CA MET A 110 -4.90 16.58 -28.25
C MET A 110 -3.68 17.21 -28.94
N LEU A 111 -2.49 16.69 -28.67
CA LEU A 111 -1.24 17.17 -29.29
C LEU A 111 -1.23 16.93 -30.80
N GLN A 112 -1.74 15.80 -31.27
CA GLN A 112 -1.94 15.52 -32.71
C GLN A 112 -2.92 16.51 -33.37
N ALA A 113 -3.88 17.03 -32.61
CA ALA A 113 -4.79 18.07 -33.07
C ALA A 113 -4.21 19.50 -32.95
N GLY A 114 -2.95 19.64 -32.56
CA GLY A 114 -2.27 20.93 -32.42
C GLY A 114 -2.67 21.71 -31.16
N VAL A 115 -3.27 21.06 -30.16
CA VAL A 115 -3.66 21.69 -28.90
C VAL A 115 -2.48 21.74 -27.94
N ASP A 116 -2.26 22.87 -27.28
CA ASP A 116 -1.27 23.00 -26.21
C ASP A 116 -1.81 22.32 -24.94
N VAL A 117 -0.90 21.78 -24.15
CA VAL A 117 -1.24 21.17 -22.85
C VAL A 117 -0.34 21.73 -21.74
N ASN A 118 -0.69 21.48 -20.51
CA ASN A 118 0.14 21.83 -19.36
C ASN A 118 0.47 20.52 -18.62
N LEU A 119 1.71 20.07 -18.73
CA LEU A 119 2.17 18.82 -18.16
C LEU A 119 2.37 18.96 -16.66
N SER A 120 1.49 18.31 -15.90
CA SER A 120 1.73 17.98 -14.51
C SER A 120 2.20 16.52 -14.46
N GLY A 121 3.51 16.33 -14.35
CA GLY A 121 4.12 15.00 -14.33
C GLY A 121 3.98 14.30 -12.99
N VAL A 122 4.57 13.12 -12.89
CA VAL A 122 4.61 12.38 -11.63
C VAL A 122 5.53 13.06 -10.60
N THR A 123 6.43 13.93 -11.03
CA THR A 123 7.33 14.70 -10.17
C THR A 123 6.78 16.08 -9.79
N GLY A 124 5.60 16.45 -10.28
CA GLY A 124 4.91 17.72 -10.04
C GLY A 124 4.66 18.53 -11.31
N ASP A 125 4.25 19.79 -11.12
CA ASP A 125 4.08 20.76 -12.20
C ASP A 125 5.44 21.14 -12.78
N TRP A 126 5.57 20.99 -14.10
CA TRP A 126 6.78 21.37 -14.79
C TRP A 126 6.68 22.83 -15.24
N THR A 127 7.54 23.66 -14.67
CA THR A 127 7.66 25.06 -15.04
C THR A 127 9.12 25.36 -15.35
N PHE A 128 9.41 25.78 -16.59
CA PHE A 128 10.73 26.25 -16.95
C PHE A 128 10.87 27.75 -16.68
N ASP A 129 12.08 28.16 -16.34
CA ASP A 129 12.40 29.59 -16.27
C ASP A 129 12.23 30.25 -17.64
N GLU A 130 11.35 31.27 -17.71
CA GLU A 130 11.01 31.94 -18.97
C GLU A 130 12.22 32.52 -19.74
N ARG A 131 13.27 32.85 -19.03
CA ARG A 131 14.47 33.47 -19.59
C ARG A 131 15.46 32.45 -20.11
N THR A 132 15.65 31.35 -19.39
CA THR A 132 16.69 30.36 -19.69
C THR A 132 16.15 29.13 -20.39
N HIS A 133 14.87 28.83 -20.22
CA HIS A 133 14.17 27.64 -20.72
C HIS A 133 14.86 26.33 -20.31
N ALA A 134 15.65 26.35 -19.27
CA ALA A 134 16.59 25.28 -18.94
C ALA A 134 16.39 24.63 -17.57
N SER A 135 15.59 25.23 -16.70
CA SER A 135 15.45 24.77 -15.32
C SER A 135 14.00 24.54 -14.94
N VAL A 136 13.72 23.39 -14.40
CA VAL A 136 12.43 23.13 -13.73
C VAL A 136 12.44 23.89 -12.40
N LEU A 137 11.46 24.77 -12.19
CA LEU A 137 11.38 25.60 -11.00
C LEU A 137 10.69 24.86 -9.83
N ASN A 138 9.73 23.99 -10.16
CA ASN A 138 9.01 23.20 -9.17
C ASN A 138 9.52 21.75 -9.16
N THR A 139 9.88 21.24 -8.01
CA THR A 139 10.34 19.85 -7.90
C THR A 139 10.07 19.31 -6.51
N THR A 140 9.90 17.99 -6.43
CA THR A 140 9.69 17.27 -5.19
C THR A 140 10.92 16.46 -4.83
N TYR A 141 11.28 16.48 -3.57
CA TYR A 141 12.33 15.63 -2.99
C TYR A 141 11.70 14.75 -1.90
N SER A 142 12.17 13.53 -1.79
CA SER A 142 11.97 12.71 -0.59
C SER A 142 13.11 12.96 0.39
N HIS A 143 12.77 13.22 1.63
CA HIS A 143 13.68 13.09 2.75
C HIS A 143 13.56 11.66 3.27
N TRP A 144 14.62 10.92 3.23
CA TRP A 144 14.63 9.50 3.55
C TRP A 144 15.67 9.19 4.64
N MET A 145 15.44 8.09 5.33
CA MET A 145 16.38 7.52 6.29
C MET A 145 16.73 6.07 5.90
N LEU A 146 17.94 5.68 6.24
CA LEU A 146 18.36 4.30 6.12
C LEU A 146 18.00 3.54 7.40
N ARG A 147 17.28 2.44 7.25
CA ARG A 147 16.88 1.57 8.34
C ARG A 147 16.94 0.12 7.91
N ASP A 148 17.67 -0.70 8.67
CA ASP A 148 17.76 -2.16 8.45
C ASP A 148 18.14 -2.57 7.01
N GLY A 149 19.04 -1.79 6.37
CA GLY A 149 19.51 -2.06 5.02
C GLY A 149 18.56 -1.62 3.89
N THR A 150 17.47 -0.93 4.24
CA THR A 150 16.53 -0.30 3.30
C THR A 150 16.39 1.17 3.61
N TYR A 151 15.90 1.95 2.66
CA TYR A 151 15.52 3.33 2.94
C TYR A 151 14.01 3.44 3.15
N ALA A 152 13.63 4.39 3.99
CA ALA A 152 12.23 4.74 4.25
C ALA A 152 12.07 6.24 4.09
N THR A 153 11.10 6.67 3.29
CA THR A 153 10.76 8.08 3.15
C THR A 153 10.12 8.60 4.43
N LEU A 154 10.65 9.70 4.95
CA LEU A 154 10.15 10.36 6.15
C LEU A 154 9.15 11.45 5.81
N GLU A 155 9.43 12.22 4.76
CA GLU A 155 8.59 13.32 4.29
C GLU A 155 8.90 13.65 2.83
N TYR A 156 8.02 14.42 2.22
CA TYR A 156 8.25 15.00 0.90
C TYR A 156 8.35 16.52 1.02
N LEU A 157 9.33 17.08 0.33
CA LEU A 157 9.62 18.50 0.27
C LEU A 157 9.41 18.96 -1.17
N SER A 158 8.68 20.05 -1.39
CA SER A 158 8.53 20.65 -2.72
C SER A 158 9.01 22.10 -2.72
N THR A 159 9.56 22.51 -3.84
CA THR A 159 9.91 23.92 -4.10
C THR A 159 8.75 24.59 -4.82
N ASP A 160 8.56 25.87 -4.61
CA ASP A 160 7.44 26.66 -5.17
C ASP A 160 7.86 27.59 -6.31
N GLY A 161 8.82 27.16 -7.10
CA GLY A 161 9.16 27.88 -8.32
C GLY A 161 9.98 29.16 -8.14
N GLY A 162 10.69 29.31 -7.08
CA GLY A 162 11.69 30.39 -6.98
C GLY A 162 11.57 31.33 -5.79
N ALA A 163 10.66 31.08 -4.89
CA ALA A 163 10.48 31.90 -3.69
C ALA A 163 11.39 31.50 -2.51
N ASN A 164 12.40 30.72 -2.67
CA ASN A 164 13.26 30.24 -1.56
C ASN A 164 12.46 29.59 -0.40
N THR A 165 11.26 29.10 -0.69
CA THR A 165 10.40 28.41 0.26
C THR A 165 10.38 26.94 -0.06
N ILE A 166 10.41 26.13 0.97
CA ILE A 166 10.23 24.70 0.90
C ILE A 166 8.95 24.38 1.64
N SER A 167 7.99 23.78 0.95
CA SER A 167 6.78 23.26 1.59
C SER A 167 6.91 21.77 1.84
N THR A 168 6.47 21.34 3.00
CA THR A 168 6.36 19.94 3.35
C THR A 168 4.99 19.46 2.91
N THR A 169 4.93 18.58 1.93
CA THR A 169 3.66 18.10 1.35
C THR A 169 3.08 16.91 2.13
N GLN A 170 3.91 16.19 2.83
CA GLN A 170 3.49 15.14 3.75
C GLN A 170 4.32 15.26 5.03
N ALA A 171 3.81 16.08 5.94
CA ALA A 171 4.45 16.30 7.20
C ALA A 171 4.32 15.06 8.09
N TRP A 172 5.35 14.28 8.16
CA TRP A 172 5.73 13.79 9.46
C TRP A 172 6.05 15.04 10.26
N GLU A 173 5.24 15.33 11.30
CA GLU A 173 5.42 16.55 12.04
C GLU A 173 6.85 16.64 12.58
N TRP A 174 7.70 17.38 11.91
CA TRP A 174 9.01 17.80 12.39
C TRP A 174 8.94 18.53 13.74
N LYS A 175 7.76 18.94 14.17
CA LYS A 175 7.50 19.37 15.54
C LYS A 175 8.01 18.37 16.57
N ASN A 176 8.14 17.12 16.16
CA ASN A 176 8.79 16.07 16.90
C ASN A 176 10.15 15.76 16.29
N ASN A 177 11.05 16.74 16.18
CA ASN A 177 12.48 16.50 16.00
C ASN A 177 12.99 15.36 16.89
N HIS A 178 12.33 15.16 17.99
CA HIS A 178 12.50 14.00 18.82
C HIS A 178 12.16 12.69 18.15
N MET A 179 11.31 12.65 17.13
CA MET A 179 11.00 11.34 16.51
C MET A 179 12.16 10.83 15.69
N LEU A 180 12.87 11.67 14.97
CA LEU A 180 14.07 11.23 14.28
C LEU A 180 15.21 10.96 15.25
N SER A 181 15.57 11.89 16.11
CA SER A 181 16.55 11.67 17.16
C SER A 181 16.10 10.60 18.16
N PHE A 182 14.82 10.54 18.47
CA PHE A 182 14.23 9.55 19.36
C PHE A 182 14.25 8.14 18.76
N ASN A 183 13.95 7.97 17.49
CA ASN A 183 14.09 6.68 16.81
C ASN A 183 15.54 6.25 16.68
N TYR A 184 16.46 7.18 16.60
CA TYR A 184 17.90 6.91 16.54
C TYR A 184 18.51 6.66 17.91
N ASP A 185 18.09 7.42 18.92
CA ASP A 185 18.59 7.26 20.29
C ASP A 185 17.97 6.06 21.00
N GLN A 186 16.83 5.56 20.50
CA GLN A 186 16.30 4.28 20.92
C GLN A 186 17.03 3.11 20.23
N GLN A 187 18.34 3.10 20.31
CA GLN A 187 19.12 1.90 20.11
C GLN A 187 18.71 0.76 21.06
N ASP A 188 17.91 1.06 22.08
CA ASP A 188 17.30 0.10 22.99
C ASP A 188 16.05 -0.58 22.43
N PHE A 189 15.44 -0.07 21.35
CA PHE A 189 14.49 -0.82 20.56
C PHE A 189 15.23 -1.67 19.53
N GLN A 190 16.07 -2.54 20.01
CA GLN A 190 16.39 -3.74 19.27
C GLN A 190 15.09 -4.56 19.21
N TYR A 191 14.36 -4.40 18.10
CA TYR A 191 13.41 -5.45 17.77
C TYR A 191 14.18 -6.75 17.80
N PRO A 192 13.70 -7.76 18.53
CA PRO A 192 14.32 -9.08 18.48
C PRO A 192 14.54 -9.49 17.02
N GLU A 193 15.58 -10.25 16.73
CA GLU A 193 15.76 -10.80 15.38
C GLU A 193 14.48 -11.52 14.97
N LEU A 194 14.03 -11.25 13.74
CA LEU A 194 12.89 -11.95 13.17
C LEU A 194 13.19 -13.45 13.16
N GLN A 195 12.37 -14.22 13.85
CA GLN A 195 12.50 -15.68 13.89
C GLN A 195 11.60 -16.31 12.85
N ASP A 196 10.34 -15.87 12.79
CA ASP A 196 9.36 -16.45 11.90
C ASP A 196 8.29 -15.44 11.47
N ARG A 197 7.46 -15.85 10.52
CA ARG A 197 6.36 -15.05 9.99
C ARG A 197 5.09 -15.88 9.89
N TRP A 198 4.01 -15.33 10.37
CA TRP A 198 2.70 -15.97 10.41
C TRP A 198 1.68 -15.13 9.68
N ALA A 199 0.69 -15.78 9.12
CA ALA A 199 -0.46 -15.11 8.55
C ALA A 199 -1.76 -15.68 9.12
N VAL A 200 -2.76 -14.83 9.23
CA VAL A 200 -4.13 -15.19 9.60
C VAL A 200 -5.04 -14.57 8.57
N VAL A 201 -5.88 -15.39 7.95
CA VAL A 201 -6.80 -14.93 6.91
C VAL A 201 -8.22 -15.28 7.35
N VAL A 202 -9.09 -14.28 7.39
CA VAL A 202 -10.49 -14.43 7.82
C VAL A 202 -11.41 -13.87 6.76
N GLY A 203 -12.25 -14.73 6.18
CA GLY A 203 -13.41 -14.33 5.37
C GLY A 203 -14.67 -14.42 6.24
N ALA A 204 -15.08 -13.32 6.82
CA ALA A 204 -16.07 -13.26 7.91
C ALA A 204 -17.54 -13.26 7.42
N SER A 205 -17.84 -13.99 6.35
CA SER A 205 -19.20 -14.18 5.83
C SER A 205 -19.46 -15.63 5.43
N ASP A 206 -20.68 -16.10 5.65
CA ASP A 206 -21.09 -17.50 5.53
C ASP A 206 -22.19 -17.73 4.48
N ASP A 207 -22.57 -16.74 3.68
CA ASP A 207 -23.64 -16.83 2.71
C ASP A 207 -23.21 -16.41 1.28
N TRP A 208 -24.01 -16.86 0.30
CA TRP A 208 -23.76 -16.61 -1.12
C TRP A 208 -23.82 -15.12 -1.52
N ALA A 209 -24.67 -14.32 -0.89
CA ALA A 209 -24.82 -12.91 -1.23
C ALA A 209 -23.55 -12.11 -0.93
N ASN A 210 -22.73 -12.65 -0.04
CA ASN A 210 -21.45 -12.10 0.38
C ASN A 210 -20.24 -12.89 -0.20
N TYR A 211 -20.42 -13.44 -1.39
CA TYR A 211 -19.41 -14.21 -2.13
C TYR A 211 -18.03 -13.55 -2.10
N ARG A 212 -17.97 -12.25 -2.36
CA ARG A 212 -16.70 -11.47 -2.41
C ARG A 212 -15.84 -11.63 -1.17
N HIS A 213 -16.42 -11.68 0.02
CA HIS A 213 -15.64 -11.77 1.26
C HIS A 213 -14.85 -13.07 1.38
N GLN A 214 -15.43 -14.18 0.91
CA GLN A 214 -14.70 -15.43 0.84
C GLN A 214 -13.73 -15.45 -0.36
N ALA A 215 -14.10 -14.83 -1.49
CA ALA A 215 -13.23 -14.73 -2.66
C ALA A 215 -11.98 -13.89 -2.37
N ASP A 216 -12.11 -12.77 -1.66
CA ASP A 216 -11.01 -11.91 -1.26
C ASP A 216 -10.08 -12.60 -0.25
N ALA A 217 -10.67 -13.33 0.71
CA ALA A 217 -9.89 -14.15 1.63
C ALA A 217 -9.10 -15.25 0.92
N LEU A 218 -9.70 -15.93 -0.06
CA LEU A 218 -9.03 -16.91 -0.91
C LEU A 218 -7.92 -16.27 -1.76
N ALA A 219 -8.15 -15.08 -2.32
CA ALA A 219 -7.13 -14.35 -3.07
C ALA A 219 -5.95 -13.96 -2.19
N MET A 220 -6.20 -13.51 -0.95
CA MET A 220 -5.15 -13.22 0.01
C MET A 220 -4.37 -14.48 0.39
N TYR A 221 -5.04 -15.60 0.62
CA TYR A 221 -4.37 -16.89 0.85
C TYR A 221 -3.43 -17.25 -0.31
N GLN A 222 -3.91 -17.15 -1.57
CA GLN A 222 -3.08 -17.39 -2.74
C GLN A 222 -1.91 -16.40 -2.86
N LEU A 223 -2.12 -15.14 -2.48
CA LEU A 223 -1.06 -14.14 -2.45
C LEU A 223 0.03 -14.53 -1.46
N LEU A 224 -0.34 -14.91 -0.25
CA LEU A 224 0.59 -15.36 0.80
C LEU A 224 1.38 -16.61 0.35
N LYS A 225 0.72 -17.59 -0.26
CA LYS A 225 1.38 -18.79 -0.81
C LYS A 225 2.42 -18.41 -1.87
N ARG A 226 2.11 -17.50 -2.79
CA ARG A 226 3.06 -17.01 -3.80
C ARG A 226 4.25 -16.27 -3.19
N HIS A 227 4.06 -15.67 -2.02
CA HIS A 227 5.13 -14.99 -1.27
C HIS A 227 5.82 -15.87 -0.23
N GLY A 228 5.67 -17.20 -0.37
CA GLY A 228 6.45 -18.20 0.37
C GLY A 228 5.95 -18.47 1.79
N TYR A 229 4.68 -18.20 2.09
CA TYR A 229 4.01 -18.81 3.23
C TYR A 229 3.57 -20.22 2.85
N ASP A 230 3.78 -21.18 3.70
CA ASP A 230 3.19 -22.52 3.60
C ASP A 230 1.93 -22.62 4.46
N ASP A 231 1.22 -23.74 4.38
CA ASP A 231 -0.03 -23.94 5.10
C ASP A 231 0.16 -23.99 6.61
N ASP A 232 1.32 -24.44 7.07
CA ASP A 232 1.64 -24.50 8.51
C ASP A 232 1.81 -23.10 9.12
N HIS A 233 2.07 -22.08 8.28
CA HIS A 233 2.24 -20.68 8.68
C HIS A 233 1.05 -19.77 8.36
N ILE A 234 -0.05 -20.33 7.85
CA ILE A 234 -1.30 -19.61 7.59
C ILE A 234 -2.41 -20.23 8.43
N LEU A 235 -3.03 -19.45 9.31
CA LEU A 235 -4.29 -19.82 9.95
C LEU A 235 -5.45 -19.28 9.11
N PHE A 236 -6.15 -20.18 8.38
CA PHE A 236 -7.17 -19.80 7.43
C PHE A 236 -8.58 -20.15 7.91
N VAL A 237 -9.43 -19.12 8.05
CA VAL A 237 -10.80 -19.22 8.56
C VAL A 237 -11.78 -18.64 7.54
N ILE A 238 -12.55 -19.50 6.88
CA ILE A 238 -13.64 -19.12 5.98
C ILE A 238 -14.77 -20.17 6.09
N GLU A 239 -15.96 -19.86 5.60
CA GLU A 239 -17.02 -20.86 5.54
C GLU A 239 -16.79 -21.91 4.45
N ASP A 240 -16.08 -21.55 3.39
CA ASP A 240 -15.72 -22.41 2.27
C ASP A 240 -16.95 -23.11 1.62
N ASN A 241 -17.98 -22.32 1.34
CA ASN A 241 -19.24 -22.83 0.80
C ASN A 241 -19.68 -22.17 -0.51
N ILE A 242 -18.82 -21.32 -1.11
CA ILE A 242 -19.14 -20.61 -2.35
C ILE A 242 -18.70 -21.38 -3.60
N ALA A 243 -17.61 -22.12 -3.55
CA ALA A 243 -17.10 -22.88 -4.69
C ALA A 243 -18.10 -23.93 -5.19
N ASP A 244 -18.69 -24.68 -4.27
CA ASP A 244 -19.65 -25.72 -4.55
C ASP A 244 -21.11 -25.26 -4.35
N ASN A 245 -21.35 -23.96 -4.23
CA ASN A 245 -22.70 -23.44 -4.06
C ASN A 245 -23.55 -23.71 -5.31
N PRO A 246 -24.80 -24.19 -5.18
CA PRO A 246 -25.67 -24.44 -6.34
C PRO A 246 -25.95 -23.21 -7.23
N ARG A 247 -25.71 -21.99 -6.72
CA ARG A 247 -25.84 -20.75 -7.48
C ARG A 247 -24.55 -20.39 -8.23
N ASN A 248 -23.45 -21.09 -7.97
CA ASN A 248 -22.20 -20.88 -8.69
C ASN A 248 -22.29 -21.48 -10.08
N LEU A 249 -22.26 -20.65 -11.11
CA LEU A 249 -22.31 -21.09 -12.51
C LEU A 249 -21.03 -21.84 -12.93
N TYR A 250 -19.98 -21.74 -12.16
CA TYR A 250 -18.67 -22.37 -12.39
C TYR A 250 -18.29 -23.26 -11.19
N PRO A 251 -18.91 -24.45 -11.02
CA PRO A 251 -18.65 -25.27 -9.83
C PRO A 251 -17.16 -25.53 -9.59
N GLY A 252 -16.71 -25.33 -8.36
CA GLY A 252 -15.30 -25.46 -7.96
C GLY A 252 -14.43 -24.26 -8.30
N VAL A 253 -14.96 -23.23 -8.94
CA VAL A 253 -14.21 -22.02 -9.34
C VAL A 253 -14.68 -20.83 -8.53
N VAL A 254 -13.73 -20.11 -7.92
CA VAL A 254 -13.98 -18.83 -7.26
C VAL A 254 -13.08 -17.77 -7.90
N LYS A 255 -13.66 -16.61 -8.19
CA LYS A 255 -12.97 -15.50 -8.84
C LYS A 255 -13.22 -14.20 -8.08
N VAL A 256 -12.23 -13.30 -8.06
CA VAL A 256 -12.37 -11.95 -7.50
C VAL A 256 -12.74 -10.90 -8.55
N ARG A 257 -12.84 -11.30 -9.81
CA ARG A 257 -13.31 -10.49 -10.94
C ARG A 257 -13.70 -11.40 -12.09
N PRO A 258 -14.57 -10.97 -13.02
CA PRO A 258 -15.13 -11.84 -14.06
C PRO A 258 -14.09 -12.56 -14.92
N ASP A 259 -13.00 -11.86 -15.27
CA ASP A 259 -11.89 -12.38 -16.06
C ASP A 259 -10.73 -12.95 -15.21
N GLY A 260 -10.92 -13.05 -13.90
CA GLY A 260 -9.88 -13.48 -12.95
C GLY A 260 -9.62 -14.98 -12.98
N GLU A 261 -8.46 -15.34 -12.44
CA GLU A 261 -8.08 -16.73 -12.19
C GLU A 261 -8.90 -17.35 -11.07
N ASN A 262 -8.93 -18.70 -11.04
CA ASN A 262 -9.54 -19.44 -9.93
C ASN A 262 -8.67 -19.30 -8.68
N VAL A 263 -9.19 -18.65 -7.65
CA VAL A 263 -8.50 -18.48 -6.36
C VAL A 263 -8.77 -19.64 -5.39
N HIS A 264 -9.67 -20.57 -5.75
CA HIS A 264 -9.99 -21.78 -4.96
C HIS A 264 -9.21 -23.00 -5.48
N THR A 265 -7.89 -22.88 -5.59
CA THR A 265 -7.01 -23.96 -6.06
C THR A 265 -6.02 -24.33 -4.96
N ASP A 266 -5.92 -25.62 -4.63
CA ASP A 266 -5.01 -26.13 -3.60
C ASP A 266 -5.13 -25.36 -2.27
N VAL A 267 -6.37 -25.17 -1.81
CA VAL A 267 -6.69 -24.41 -0.61
C VAL A 267 -6.74 -25.35 0.60
N HIS A 268 -6.07 -24.95 1.67
CA HIS A 268 -6.19 -25.60 2.97
C HIS A 268 -6.93 -24.65 3.95
N VAL A 269 -8.15 -25.02 4.32
CA VAL A 269 -8.96 -24.28 5.30
C VAL A 269 -8.84 -24.96 6.66
N ASP A 270 -8.35 -24.24 7.67
CA ASP A 270 -8.19 -24.78 9.02
C ASP A 270 -9.54 -24.90 9.72
N TYR A 271 -10.36 -23.85 9.62
CA TYR A 271 -11.65 -23.81 10.29
C TYR A 271 -12.73 -23.16 9.46
N LYS A 272 -13.92 -23.77 9.46
CA LYS A 272 -15.12 -23.10 8.99
C LYS A 272 -15.54 -22.03 9.97
N LEU A 273 -15.92 -20.86 9.44
CA LEU A 273 -16.36 -19.73 10.24
C LEU A 273 -17.51 -20.10 11.22
N SER A 274 -18.45 -20.92 10.75
CA SER A 274 -19.60 -21.41 11.53
C SER A 274 -19.23 -22.33 12.71
N GLN A 275 -18.06 -22.94 12.65
CA GLN A 275 -17.56 -23.87 13.69
C GLN A 275 -16.76 -23.17 14.78
N LEU A 276 -16.44 -21.89 14.61
CA LEU A 276 -15.53 -21.16 15.47
C LEU A 276 -16.19 -19.88 15.99
N SER A 277 -16.43 -19.79 17.28
CA SER A 277 -16.84 -18.52 17.89
C SER A 277 -15.67 -17.55 17.94
N PHE A 278 -15.93 -16.25 17.91
CA PHE A 278 -14.86 -15.24 18.05
C PHE A 278 -14.06 -15.41 19.33
N LYS A 279 -14.69 -15.82 20.43
CA LYS A 279 -13.99 -16.10 21.70
C LYS A 279 -12.95 -17.23 21.55
N GLN A 280 -13.32 -18.30 20.87
CA GLN A 280 -12.37 -19.40 20.59
C GLN A 280 -11.28 -18.94 19.62
N PHE A 281 -11.64 -18.24 18.54
CA PHE A 281 -10.69 -17.63 17.62
C PHE A 281 -9.68 -16.75 18.37
N SER A 282 -10.15 -15.82 19.19
CA SER A 282 -9.29 -14.97 20.04
C SER A 282 -8.33 -15.77 20.93
N GLN A 283 -8.77 -16.91 21.45
CA GLN A 283 -7.91 -17.79 22.25
C GLN A 283 -6.83 -18.49 21.38
N LEU A 284 -7.20 -18.93 20.17
CA LEU A 284 -6.24 -19.53 19.22
C LEU A 284 -5.21 -18.51 18.79
N MET A 285 -5.62 -17.26 18.55
CA MET A 285 -4.74 -16.13 18.22
C MET A 285 -3.74 -15.80 19.34
N GLN A 286 -4.10 -16.05 20.59
CA GLN A 286 -3.23 -15.89 21.76
C GLN A 286 -2.34 -17.12 22.01
N GLY A 287 -2.25 -18.05 21.06
CA GLY A 287 -1.43 -19.27 21.17
C GLY A 287 -2.01 -20.35 22.09
N LYS A 288 -3.27 -20.25 22.49
CA LYS A 288 -3.90 -21.24 23.38
C LYS A 288 -4.31 -22.48 22.60
N LYS A 289 -3.90 -23.65 23.09
CA LYS A 289 -4.36 -24.92 22.56
C LYS A 289 -5.73 -25.24 23.14
N LEU A 290 -6.72 -25.36 22.28
CA LEU A 290 -8.07 -25.77 22.65
C LEU A 290 -8.27 -27.23 22.23
N PRO A 291 -8.87 -28.08 23.08
CA PRO A 291 -8.95 -29.54 22.81
C PRO A 291 -9.68 -29.89 21.52
N GLU A 292 -10.65 -29.08 21.11
CA GLU A 292 -11.46 -29.26 19.92
C GLU A 292 -10.84 -28.72 18.62
N PHE A 293 -9.68 -28.01 18.70
CA PHE A 293 -9.04 -27.38 17.57
C PHE A 293 -7.58 -27.85 17.40
N THR A 294 -7.20 -28.18 16.18
CA THR A 294 -5.87 -28.72 15.89
C THR A 294 -4.83 -27.63 15.67
N GLN A 295 -5.24 -26.50 15.11
CA GLN A 295 -4.36 -25.38 14.79
C GLN A 295 -4.58 -24.23 15.77
N HIS A 296 -3.54 -23.46 16.00
CA HIS A 296 -3.54 -22.21 16.77
C HIS A 296 -2.36 -21.38 16.24
N LEU A 297 -2.29 -20.12 16.57
CA LEU A 297 -1.17 -19.26 16.20
C LEU A 297 -0.02 -19.42 17.23
N PRO A 298 1.03 -20.18 16.92
CA PRO A 298 2.10 -20.46 17.89
C PRO A 298 3.19 -19.38 17.90
N SER A 299 2.81 -18.14 17.58
CA SER A 299 3.73 -17.02 17.43
C SER A 299 4.43 -16.64 18.74
N SER A 300 5.59 -16.05 18.58
CA SER A 300 6.47 -15.55 19.65
C SER A 300 6.65 -14.01 19.55
N PRO A 301 7.26 -13.38 20.58
CA PRO A 301 7.62 -11.97 20.50
C PRO A 301 8.64 -11.62 19.40
N ASN A 302 9.21 -12.61 18.73
CA ASN A 302 10.20 -12.44 17.68
C ASN A 302 9.62 -12.62 16.27
N ASP A 303 8.30 -12.88 16.16
CA ASP A 303 7.66 -13.21 14.90
C ASP A 303 6.85 -12.04 14.36
N ASN A 304 6.80 -11.93 13.04
CA ASN A 304 5.91 -10.98 12.38
C ASN A 304 4.59 -11.67 12.02
N ILE A 305 3.48 -10.95 12.18
CA ILE A 305 2.15 -11.47 11.88
C ILE A 305 1.47 -10.55 10.88
N ILE A 306 0.80 -11.14 9.88
CA ILE A 306 -0.18 -10.47 9.03
C ILE A 306 -1.56 -11.05 9.38
N ILE A 307 -2.52 -10.18 9.69
CA ILE A 307 -3.92 -10.54 9.79
C ILE A 307 -4.64 -9.86 8.63
N PHE A 308 -5.34 -10.62 7.81
CA PHE A 308 -6.29 -10.13 6.83
C PHE A 308 -7.70 -10.53 7.25
N TRP A 309 -8.60 -9.56 7.33
CA TRP A 309 -9.99 -9.77 7.66
C TRP A 309 -10.87 -9.05 6.66
N CYS A 310 -11.71 -9.80 5.96
CA CYS A 310 -12.70 -9.29 5.03
C CYS A 310 -14.11 -9.67 5.46
N GLY A 311 -15.03 -8.71 5.47
CA GLY A 311 -16.41 -8.96 5.90
C GLY A 311 -17.25 -7.70 6.04
N HIS A 312 -18.42 -7.84 6.65
CA HIS A 312 -19.25 -6.70 7.02
C HIS A 312 -18.73 -5.97 8.26
N GLY A 313 -18.90 -4.65 8.25
CA GLY A 313 -18.62 -3.80 9.40
C GLY A 313 -19.68 -2.73 9.59
N VAL A 314 -19.86 -2.35 10.83
CA VAL A 314 -20.58 -1.15 11.24
C VAL A 314 -19.71 -0.38 12.22
N ARG A 315 -20.12 0.80 12.64
CA ARG A 315 -19.32 1.58 13.60
C ARG A 315 -19.02 0.76 14.86
N ASN A 316 -17.74 0.63 15.17
CA ASN A 316 -17.19 -0.09 16.34
C ASN A 316 -17.39 -1.60 16.35
N SER A 317 -17.86 -2.22 15.27
CA SER A 317 -17.94 -3.69 15.21
C SER A 317 -17.79 -4.25 13.81
N LEU A 318 -17.32 -5.52 13.75
CA LEU A 318 -17.26 -6.36 12.57
C LEU A 318 -18.21 -7.55 12.74
N ALA A 319 -18.80 -8.01 11.64
CA ALA A 319 -19.58 -9.24 11.67
C ALA A 319 -18.67 -10.47 11.77
N TRP A 320 -19.13 -11.49 12.47
CA TRP A 320 -18.56 -12.84 12.53
C TRP A 320 -19.54 -13.85 11.90
N GLY A 321 -19.70 -13.77 10.58
CA GLY A 321 -20.74 -14.51 9.86
C GLY A 321 -22.12 -14.25 10.44
N SER A 322 -22.92 -15.32 10.58
CA SER A 322 -24.20 -15.30 11.28
C SER A 322 -24.09 -15.44 12.82
N ASN A 323 -22.88 -15.56 13.36
CA ASN A 323 -22.64 -15.80 14.79
C ASN A 323 -22.60 -14.53 15.64
N GLY A 324 -22.90 -13.37 15.07
CA GLY A 324 -23.00 -12.08 15.77
C GLY A 324 -21.88 -11.10 15.45
N ASP A 325 -21.76 -10.07 16.27
CA ASP A 325 -20.83 -8.97 16.09
C ASP A 325 -19.61 -9.09 17.01
N VAL A 326 -18.47 -8.60 16.53
CA VAL A 326 -17.21 -8.50 17.25
C VAL A 326 -16.90 -7.03 17.42
N TYR A 327 -16.84 -6.55 18.63
CA TYR A 327 -16.58 -5.14 18.91
C TYR A 327 -15.09 -4.79 18.84
N GLY A 328 -14.79 -3.54 18.51
CA GLY A 328 -13.41 -3.05 18.46
C GLY A 328 -12.63 -3.27 19.76
N THR A 329 -13.33 -3.22 20.92
CA THR A 329 -12.76 -3.56 22.23
C THR A 329 -12.34 -5.02 22.35
N ASP A 330 -13.09 -5.94 21.75
CA ASP A 330 -12.77 -7.37 21.77
C ASP A 330 -11.57 -7.68 20.88
N ILE A 331 -11.49 -6.97 19.74
CA ILE A 331 -10.34 -7.06 18.82
C ILE A 331 -9.09 -6.51 19.49
N ARG A 332 -9.18 -5.33 20.13
CA ARG A 332 -8.08 -4.77 20.90
C ARG A 332 -7.59 -5.75 21.98
N ASP A 333 -8.52 -6.30 22.77
CA ASP A 333 -8.21 -7.25 23.84
C ASP A 333 -7.53 -8.53 23.29
N MET A 334 -7.94 -8.98 22.11
CA MET A 334 -7.29 -10.10 21.42
C MET A 334 -5.84 -9.73 21.07
N VAL A 335 -5.64 -8.61 20.37
CA VAL A 335 -4.32 -8.18 19.86
C VAL A 335 -3.35 -7.88 21.01
N GLU A 336 -3.80 -7.24 22.08
CA GLU A 336 -2.98 -6.97 23.28
C GLU A 336 -2.42 -8.26 23.93
N LYS A 337 -3.13 -9.37 23.79
CA LYS A 337 -2.75 -10.66 24.41
C LYS A 337 -1.99 -11.59 23.46
N MET A 338 -1.85 -11.21 22.18
CA MET A 338 -1.06 -11.95 21.21
C MET A 338 0.43 -11.75 21.46
N GLN A 339 1.23 -12.67 20.94
CA GLN A 339 2.68 -12.57 20.95
C GLN A 339 3.15 -12.25 19.52
N TYR A 340 3.82 -11.14 19.33
CA TYR A 340 4.36 -10.73 18.02
C TYR A 340 5.51 -9.72 18.19
N ARG A 341 6.36 -9.68 17.21
CA ARG A 341 7.36 -8.62 17.03
C ARG A 341 6.75 -7.41 16.34
N LYS A 342 6.04 -7.65 15.23
CA LYS A 342 5.24 -6.66 14.48
C LYS A 342 3.97 -7.34 13.98
N LEU A 343 2.89 -6.61 13.99
CA LEU A 343 1.61 -7.05 13.48
C LEU A 343 1.07 -6.05 12.46
N LEU A 344 0.79 -6.55 11.27
CA LEU A 344 0.03 -5.84 10.24
C LEU A 344 -1.41 -6.37 10.26
N PHE A 345 -2.37 -5.52 10.52
CA PHE A 345 -3.78 -5.88 10.47
C PHE A 345 -4.47 -5.16 9.31
N VAL A 346 -4.85 -5.91 8.30
CA VAL A 346 -5.55 -5.42 7.10
C VAL A 346 -7.04 -5.74 7.26
N LEU A 347 -7.86 -4.72 7.27
CA LEU A 347 -9.31 -4.80 7.48
C LEU A 347 -10.07 -4.31 6.25
N ASP A 348 -10.71 -5.22 5.55
CA ASP A 348 -11.61 -4.91 4.45
C ASP A 348 -13.07 -5.02 4.91
N ALA A 349 -13.58 -3.91 5.43
CA ALA A 349 -14.94 -3.80 5.93
C ALA A 349 -15.42 -2.34 5.94
N CYS A 350 -16.72 -2.14 5.90
CA CYS A 350 -17.34 -0.85 6.14
C CYS A 350 -16.97 -0.32 7.53
N TYR A 351 -16.74 0.99 7.67
CA TYR A 351 -16.41 1.65 8.94
C TYR A 351 -15.19 1.06 9.67
N SER A 352 -14.33 0.35 8.95
CA SER A 352 -13.17 -0.36 9.51
C SER A 352 -12.18 0.59 10.21
N GLY A 353 -12.17 1.88 9.88
CA GLY A 353 -11.41 2.90 10.60
C GLY A 353 -11.71 2.93 12.09
N THR A 354 -12.96 2.65 12.51
CA THR A 354 -13.30 2.57 13.96
C THR A 354 -12.59 1.44 14.70
N ILE A 355 -12.26 0.37 13.99
CA ILE A 355 -11.45 -0.74 14.54
C ILE A 355 -9.97 -0.33 14.58
N GLY A 356 -9.50 0.41 13.55
CA GLY A 356 -8.17 1.02 13.57
C GLY A 356 -7.98 1.92 14.79
N GLU A 357 -8.95 2.82 15.06
CA GLU A 357 -8.96 3.68 16.24
C GLU A 357 -8.95 2.86 17.56
N ALA A 358 -9.71 1.77 17.62
CA ALA A 358 -9.72 0.90 18.79
C ALA A 358 -8.34 0.27 19.07
N CYS A 359 -7.55 0.01 18.04
CA CYS A 359 -6.21 -0.56 18.14
C CYS A 359 -5.09 0.48 18.24
N GLU A 360 -5.43 1.78 18.26
CA GLU A 360 -4.45 2.86 18.37
C GLU A 360 -3.60 2.73 19.63
N GLY A 361 -2.30 3.00 19.49
CA GLY A 361 -1.33 2.94 20.59
C GLY A 361 -0.86 1.54 20.99
N LEU A 362 -1.31 0.48 20.31
CA LEU A 362 -0.77 -0.86 20.53
C LEU A 362 0.66 -0.97 19.99
N PRO A 363 1.63 -1.44 20.79
CA PRO A 363 3.03 -1.49 20.36
C PRO A 363 3.23 -2.46 19.18
N GLY A 364 3.94 -2.01 18.15
CA GLY A 364 4.30 -2.86 17.00
C GLY A 364 3.14 -3.20 16.06
N VAL A 365 1.97 -2.57 16.23
CA VAL A 365 0.77 -2.80 15.41
C VAL A 365 0.63 -1.70 14.37
N LEU A 366 0.40 -2.10 13.14
CA LEU A 366 -0.07 -1.25 12.05
C LEU A 366 -1.43 -1.78 11.58
N VAL A 367 -2.45 -0.91 11.55
CA VAL A 367 -3.77 -1.24 11.03
C VAL A 367 -3.98 -0.50 9.71
N MET A 368 -4.33 -1.24 8.67
CA MET A 368 -4.76 -0.72 7.36
C MET A 368 -6.24 -1.02 7.18
N THR A 369 -7.01 -0.02 6.83
CA THR A 369 -8.48 -0.13 6.72
C THR A 369 -8.97 0.29 5.35
N ALA A 370 -9.95 -0.42 4.79
CA ALA A 370 -10.57 -0.14 3.50
C ALA A 370 -11.47 1.11 3.53
N ALA A 371 -11.90 1.54 4.71
CA ALA A 371 -12.74 2.71 4.91
C ALA A 371 -12.32 3.45 6.17
N ASN A 372 -12.57 4.76 6.22
CA ASN A 372 -12.40 5.52 7.46
C ASN A 372 -13.51 5.20 8.49
N ALA A 373 -13.49 5.88 9.63
CA ALA A 373 -14.45 5.64 10.72
C ALA A 373 -15.90 6.06 10.39
N ASP A 374 -16.08 6.88 9.36
CA ASP A 374 -17.35 7.54 9.04
C ASP A 374 -18.01 7.06 7.75
N GLU A 375 -17.37 6.15 7.01
CA GLU A 375 -17.85 5.73 5.70
C GLU A 375 -17.88 4.20 5.50
N PRO A 376 -18.78 3.70 4.64
CA PRO A 376 -18.74 2.31 4.20
C PRO A 376 -17.64 2.09 3.14
N SER A 377 -17.04 0.92 3.11
CA SER A 377 -16.28 0.42 1.96
C SER A 377 -17.23 0.10 0.81
N LYS A 378 -16.69 -0.01 -0.41
CA LYS A 378 -17.48 -0.28 -1.60
C LYS A 378 -16.96 -1.52 -2.31
N ALA A 379 -17.87 -2.38 -2.77
CA ALA A 379 -17.52 -3.42 -3.73
C ALA A 379 -17.34 -2.77 -5.11
N ASP A 380 -16.38 -3.25 -5.88
CA ASP A 380 -15.98 -2.62 -7.14
C ASP A 380 -16.72 -3.22 -8.34
N MET A 381 -16.79 -4.53 -8.45
CA MET A 381 -17.33 -5.22 -9.62
C MET A 381 -18.52 -6.13 -9.30
N MET A 382 -19.48 -6.17 -10.23
CA MET A 382 -20.56 -7.14 -10.21
C MET A 382 -20.36 -8.12 -11.35
N ASP A 383 -20.45 -9.41 -11.06
CA ASP A 383 -20.60 -10.42 -12.09
C ASP A 383 -22.04 -10.37 -12.65
N PRO A 384 -22.23 -10.01 -13.94
CA PRO A 384 -23.56 -9.85 -14.50
C PRO A 384 -24.30 -11.17 -14.71
N GLU A 385 -23.59 -12.29 -14.81
CA GLU A 385 -24.18 -13.62 -15.04
C GLU A 385 -24.64 -14.23 -13.71
N MET A 386 -23.83 -14.10 -12.67
CA MET A 386 -24.16 -14.61 -11.33
C MET A 386 -24.97 -13.62 -10.49
N GLY A 387 -24.99 -12.33 -10.88
CA GLY A 387 -25.74 -11.29 -10.16
C GLY A 387 -25.20 -11.02 -8.75
N ILE A 388 -23.90 -11.23 -8.52
CA ILE A 388 -23.24 -11.04 -7.25
C ILE A 388 -22.09 -10.03 -7.37
N TRP A 389 -21.73 -9.43 -6.25
CA TRP A 389 -20.52 -8.64 -6.15
C TRP A 389 -19.31 -9.57 -5.98
N LEU A 390 -18.28 -9.29 -6.77
CA LEU A 390 -16.98 -9.94 -6.70
C LEU A 390 -16.04 -9.08 -5.87
#